data_f47ba6ac61c66cf4677edf39dc4a2204
#
_entry.id   f47ba6ac61c66cf4677edf39dc4a2204
#
_cell.length_a   1.000
_cell.length_b   1.000
_cell.length_c   1.000
_cell.angle_alpha   90.00
_cell.angle_beta   90.00
_cell.angle_gamma   90.00
#
_symmetry.space_group_name_H-M   'P 1'
#
loop_
_entity.id
_entity.type
_entity.pdbx_description
1 polymer ?
#
loop_
_entity_poly.entity_id
_entity_poly.type
_entity_poly.pdbx_seq_one_letter_code
_entity_poly.pdbx_strand_id
1 'polypeptide(L)'
;MVSVGIFNTIALVVFSVAFCWRLDQIRKHGGGFQAIALTVSIAALVIAFVSANGDVVEAIDTLTFTGAARVVFYAMLSLGVAALILVFFFPSPGDTRKRRIGFEAVPLVVALIGLQATMLVTPLNLRTKDLTEWNAQNIAFGLFFLIASFYLGYGFISCIRSIRQFLRTADGYLKVSLSLLAAGLALLAISSITQILFVVFGMTSLAQ
;
A
#
# COMPACT_ATOMS: atom_id res chain seq x y z
N MET A 1 18.32 11.11 7.71
CA MET A 1 18.13 10.90 6.26
C MET A 1 18.83 9.65 5.73
N VAL A 2 20.05 9.29 6.15
CA VAL A 2 20.79 8.09 5.66
C VAL A 2 20.06 6.76 5.94
N SER A 3 19.40 6.61 7.09
CA SER A 3 18.71 5.36 7.47
C SER A 3 17.47 5.03 6.61
N VAL A 4 16.72 6.04 6.18
CA VAL A 4 15.52 5.85 5.35
C VAL A 4 15.90 5.38 3.95
N GLY A 5 16.97 5.93 3.37
CA GLY A 5 17.47 5.53 2.05
C GLY A 5 17.96 4.07 2.03
N ILE A 6 18.70 3.64 3.05
CA ILE A 6 19.19 2.26 3.17
C ILE A 6 18.00 1.28 3.27
N PHE A 7 17.02 1.59 4.12
CA PHE A 7 15.84 0.73 4.28
C PHE A 7 15.04 0.60 2.97
N ASN A 8 14.84 1.71 2.26
CA ASN A 8 14.17 1.71 0.96
C ASN A 8 14.93 0.85 -0.07
N THR A 9 16.25 0.96 -0.11
CA THR A 9 17.10 0.17 -1.02
C THR A 9 17.02 -1.33 -0.70
N ILE A 10 17.10 -1.71 0.58
CA ILE A 10 16.99 -3.11 1.00
C ILE A 10 15.60 -3.66 0.61
N ALA A 11 14.53 -2.93 0.91
CA ALA A 11 13.17 -3.32 0.55
C ALA A 11 13.03 -3.50 -0.97
N LEU A 12 13.56 -2.56 -1.76
CA LEU A 12 13.53 -2.62 -3.22
C LEU A 12 14.25 -3.88 -3.74
N VAL A 13 15.44 -4.19 -3.25
CA VAL A 13 16.18 -5.39 -3.65
C VAL A 13 15.40 -6.66 -3.32
N VAL A 14 14.90 -6.78 -2.08
CA VAL A 14 14.14 -7.96 -1.62
C VAL A 14 12.88 -8.17 -2.47
N PHE A 15 12.09 -7.11 -2.70
CA PHE A 15 10.87 -7.24 -3.52
C PHE A 15 11.18 -7.48 -5.00
N SER A 16 12.27 -6.93 -5.55
CA SER A 16 12.69 -7.19 -6.93
C SER A 16 13.12 -8.64 -7.13
N VAL A 17 13.89 -9.20 -6.21
CA VAL A 17 14.28 -10.62 -6.23
C VAL A 17 13.04 -11.51 -6.12
N ALA A 18 12.13 -11.22 -5.19
CA ALA A 18 10.88 -11.95 -5.03
C ALA A 18 10.00 -11.87 -6.30
N PHE A 19 9.95 -10.72 -6.96
CA PHE A 19 9.24 -10.52 -8.22
C PHE A 19 9.81 -11.36 -9.35
N CYS A 20 11.13 -11.32 -9.56
CA CYS A 20 11.81 -12.12 -10.59
C CYS A 20 11.61 -13.62 -10.37
N TRP A 21 11.76 -14.06 -9.12
CA TRP A 21 11.53 -15.47 -8.76
C TRP A 21 10.09 -15.90 -9.01
N ARG A 22 9.12 -15.02 -8.70
CA ARG A 22 7.71 -15.31 -8.92
C ARG A 22 7.34 -15.37 -10.39
N LEU A 23 7.92 -14.49 -11.22
CA LEU A 23 7.75 -14.55 -12.67
C LEU A 23 8.27 -15.87 -13.26
N ASP A 24 9.45 -16.31 -12.81
CA ASP A 24 10.01 -17.60 -13.25
C ASP A 24 9.11 -18.78 -12.85
N GLN A 25 8.54 -18.76 -11.64
CA GLN A 25 7.56 -19.77 -11.21
C GLN A 25 6.31 -19.83 -12.12
N ILE A 26 5.73 -18.66 -12.44
CA ILE A 26 4.55 -18.58 -13.30
C ILE A 26 4.89 -19.08 -14.71
N ARG A 27 6.07 -18.74 -15.22
CA ARG A 27 6.53 -19.18 -16.54
C ARG A 27 6.70 -20.72 -16.62
N LYS A 28 7.19 -21.34 -15.55
CA LYS A 28 7.48 -22.80 -15.52
C LYS A 28 6.26 -23.66 -15.21
N HIS A 29 5.37 -23.21 -14.33
CA HIS A 29 4.30 -24.04 -13.78
C HIS A 29 2.89 -23.54 -14.15
N GLY A 30 2.81 -22.46 -14.92
CA GLY A 30 1.53 -21.79 -15.20
C GLY A 30 1.07 -20.95 -14.01
N GLY A 31 0.24 -19.93 -14.26
CA GLY A 31 -0.27 -19.02 -13.25
C GLY A 31 -1.77 -19.18 -13.01
N GLY A 32 -2.18 -19.76 -11.89
CA GLY A 32 -3.55 -19.57 -11.42
C GLY A 32 -3.80 -18.12 -10.98
N PHE A 33 -5.06 -17.74 -10.85
CA PHE A 33 -5.42 -16.36 -10.46
C PHE A 33 -4.70 -15.87 -9.18
N GLN A 34 -4.57 -16.72 -8.16
CA GLN A 34 -3.84 -16.38 -6.93
C GLN A 34 -2.37 -16.05 -7.20
N ALA A 35 -1.74 -16.82 -8.10
CA ALA A 35 -0.36 -16.59 -8.49
C ALA A 35 -0.20 -15.25 -9.19
N ILE A 36 -1.13 -14.90 -10.09
CA ILE A 36 -1.16 -13.62 -10.79
C ILE A 36 -1.40 -12.48 -9.80
N ALA A 37 -2.41 -12.59 -8.92
CA ALA A 37 -2.71 -11.56 -7.92
C ALA A 37 -1.53 -11.29 -6.99
N LEU A 38 -0.84 -12.34 -6.52
CA LEU A 38 0.37 -12.19 -5.71
C LEU A 38 1.49 -11.50 -6.48
N THR A 39 1.69 -11.87 -7.75
CA THR A 39 2.70 -11.23 -8.59
C THR A 39 2.40 -9.75 -8.83
N VAL A 40 1.13 -9.40 -9.06
CA VAL A 40 0.68 -8.00 -9.18
C VAL A 40 0.93 -7.25 -7.87
N SER A 41 0.65 -7.87 -6.71
CA SER A 41 0.94 -7.25 -5.41
C SER A 41 2.43 -6.94 -5.26
N ILE A 42 3.32 -7.90 -5.55
CA ILE A 42 4.77 -7.70 -5.46
C ILE A 42 5.24 -6.65 -6.48
N ALA A 43 4.75 -6.69 -7.71
CA ALA A 43 5.08 -5.70 -8.74
C ALA A 43 4.69 -4.28 -8.31
N ALA A 44 3.49 -4.11 -7.75
CA ALA A 44 3.04 -2.83 -7.24
C ALA A 44 3.93 -2.30 -6.10
N LEU A 45 4.39 -3.18 -5.20
CA LEU A 45 5.35 -2.81 -4.15
C LEU A 45 6.70 -2.40 -4.74
N VAL A 46 7.22 -3.13 -5.73
CA VAL A 46 8.47 -2.75 -6.44
C VAL A 46 8.33 -1.34 -7.03
N ILE A 47 7.24 -1.08 -7.76
CA ILE A 47 6.99 0.23 -8.37
C ILE A 47 6.86 1.32 -7.30
N ALA A 48 6.19 1.04 -6.17
CA ALA A 48 6.10 1.97 -5.06
C ALA A 48 7.49 2.35 -4.53
N PHE A 49 8.34 1.36 -4.21
CA PHE A 49 9.68 1.64 -3.69
C PHE A 49 10.61 2.30 -4.73
N VAL A 50 10.46 1.98 -6.02
CA VAL A 50 11.17 2.68 -7.11
C VAL A 50 10.75 4.14 -7.16
N SER A 51 9.43 4.43 -7.09
CA SER A 51 8.91 5.80 -7.13
C SER A 51 9.27 6.65 -5.90
N ALA A 52 9.77 6.03 -4.83
CA ALA A 52 10.29 6.71 -3.65
C ALA A 52 11.80 7.01 -3.71
N ASN A 53 12.50 6.58 -4.77
CA ASN A 53 13.91 6.86 -4.98
C ASN A 53 14.10 8.30 -5.48
N GLY A 54 15.07 9.04 -4.93
CA GLY A 54 15.26 10.46 -5.20
C GLY A 54 15.33 10.83 -6.68
N ASP A 55 16.14 10.12 -7.48
CA ASP A 55 16.28 10.36 -8.91
C ASP A 55 14.97 10.11 -9.69
N VAL A 56 14.23 9.08 -9.26
CA VAL A 56 12.94 8.74 -9.88
C VAL A 56 11.84 9.73 -9.47
N VAL A 57 11.86 10.20 -8.23
CA VAL A 57 10.96 11.27 -7.74
C VAL A 57 11.11 12.50 -8.63
N GLU A 58 12.35 12.97 -8.85
CA GLU A 58 12.62 14.14 -9.68
C GLU A 58 12.15 13.92 -11.12
N ALA A 59 12.40 12.75 -11.70
CA ALA A 59 11.97 12.41 -13.06
C ALA A 59 10.44 12.38 -13.18
N ILE A 60 9.71 11.76 -12.24
CA ILE A 60 8.24 11.69 -12.28
C ILE A 60 7.64 13.09 -12.09
N ASP A 61 8.15 13.86 -11.13
CA ASP A 61 7.62 15.17 -10.80
C ASP A 61 7.87 16.19 -11.93
N THR A 62 8.98 16.09 -12.64
CA THR A 62 9.26 16.96 -13.82
C THR A 62 8.42 16.60 -15.05
N LEU A 63 8.13 15.31 -15.25
CA LEU A 63 7.34 14.85 -16.40
C LEU A 63 5.83 15.05 -16.23
N THR A 64 5.35 15.22 -15.00
CA THR A 64 3.92 15.29 -14.71
C THR A 64 3.56 16.55 -13.91
N PHE A 65 3.61 16.48 -12.59
CA PHE A 65 3.40 17.62 -11.69
C PHE A 65 4.12 17.37 -10.36
N THR A 66 4.52 18.43 -9.69
CA THR A 66 5.20 18.35 -8.38
C THR A 66 4.36 17.59 -7.37
N GLY A 67 4.92 16.51 -6.78
CA GLY A 67 4.26 15.62 -5.86
C GLY A 67 3.61 14.38 -6.49
N ALA A 68 3.70 14.21 -7.82
CA ALA A 68 3.17 13.05 -8.53
C ALA A 68 3.84 11.74 -8.08
N ALA A 69 5.15 11.74 -7.83
CA ALA A 69 5.86 10.57 -7.34
C ALA A 69 5.27 10.05 -6.02
N ARG A 70 4.85 10.95 -5.12
CA ARG A 70 4.18 10.59 -3.87
C ARG A 70 2.80 9.97 -4.10
N VAL A 71 2.03 10.51 -5.05
CA VAL A 71 0.74 9.91 -5.44
C VAL A 71 0.96 8.52 -6.00
N VAL A 72 1.94 8.33 -6.90
CA VAL A 72 2.30 7.01 -7.45
C VAL A 72 2.71 6.05 -6.34
N PHE A 73 3.52 6.47 -5.38
CA PHE A 73 3.93 5.65 -4.25
C PHE A 73 2.73 5.10 -3.47
N TYR A 74 1.84 5.97 -2.99
CA TYR A 74 0.67 5.54 -2.20
C TYR A 74 -0.37 4.80 -3.05
N ALA A 75 -0.53 5.16 -4.33
CA ALA A 75 -1.41 4.45 -5.25
C ALA A 75 -0.94 3.02 -5.49
N MET A 76 0.37 2.81 -5.70
CA MET A 76 0.95 1.49 -5.89
C MET A 76 0.92 0.66 -4.60
N LEU A 77 1.17 1.24 -3.43
CA LEU A 77 0.96 0.56 -2.16
C LEU A 77 -0.50 0.10 -2.01
N SER A 78 -1.45 0.98 -2.31
CA SER A 78 -2.88 0.65 -2.24
C SER A 78 -3.26 -0.47 -3.20
N LEU A 79 -2.76 -0.43 -4.43
CA LEU A 79 -2.96 -1.50 -5.43
C LEU A 79 -2.34 -2.82 -4.97
N GLY A 80 -1.13 -2.78 -4.40
CA GLY A 80 -0.44 -3.94 -3.86
C GLY A 80 -1.25 -4.62 -2.75
N VAL A 81 -1.79 -3.83 -1.82
CA VAL A 81 -2.65 -4.32 -0.74
C VAL A 81 -3.98 -4.87 -1.28
N ALA A 82 -4.62 -4.20 -2.24
CA ALA A 82 -5.82 -4.70 -2.89
C ALA A 82 -5.58 -6.07 -3.57
N ALA A 83 -4.49 -6.20 -4.31
CA ALA A 83 -4.10 -7.46 -4.93
C ALA A 83 -3.83 -8.55 -3.88
N LEU A 84 -3.20 -8.20 -2.74
CA LEU A 84 -2.97 -9.13 -1.63
C LEU A 84 -4.28 -9.61 -1.00
N ILE A 85 -5.27 -8.73 -0.82
CA ILE A 85 -6.62 -9.11 -0.36
C ILE A 85 -7.21 -10.16 -1.30
N LEU A 86 -7.11 -9.97 -2.62
CA LEU A 86 -7.63 -10.89 -3.61
C LEU A 86 -6.98 -12.29 -3.54
N VAL A 87 -5.69 -12.39 -3.18
CA VAL A 87 -5.01 -13.68 -2.98
C VAL A 87 -5.72 -14.53 -1.92
N PHE A 88 -6.13 -13.92 -0.82
CA PHE A 88 -6.73 -14.63 0.31
C PHE A 88 -8.25 -14.88 0.16
N PHE A 89 -8.92 -14.13 -0.70
CA PHE A 89 -10.38 -14.32 -0.91
C PHE A 89 -10.74 -15.38 -1.97
N PHE A 90 -9.77 -16.01 -2.59
CA PHE A 90 -9.95 -16.87 -3.76
C PHE A 90 -10.65 -18.21 -3.56
N PRO A 91 -10.76 -18.84 -2.40
CA PRO A 91 -11.43 -20.15 -2.26
C PRO A 91 -12.95 -20.12 -2.48
N SER A 92 -13.55 -18.96 -2.74
CA SER A 92 -15.00 -18.82 -2.88
C SER A 92 -15.51 -19.16 -4.30
N PRO A 93 -16.71 -19.79 -4.47
CA PRO A 93 -17.30 -20.13 -5.77
C PRO A 93 -17.55 -18.90 -6.66
N GLY A 94 -17.58 -19.10 -7.99
CA GLY A 94 -17.50 -18.08 -9.04
C GLY A 94 -18.35 -16.82 -8.92
N ASP A 95 -19.63 -16.89 -8.54
CA ASP A 95 -20.52 -15.70 -8.50
C ASP A 95 -20.28 -14.81 -7.27
N THR A 96 -20.00 -15.40 -6.12
CA THR A 96 -19.61 -14.66 -4.91
C THR A 96 -18.28 -13.95 -5.07
N ARG A 97 -17.40 -14.49 -5.91
CA ARG A 97 -16.09 -13.93 -6.23
C ARG A 97 -16.18 -12.64 -7.04
N LYS A 98 -16.97 -12.61 -8.13
CA LYS A 98 -17.16 -11.41 -8.96
C LYS A 98 -17.73 -10.26 -8.14
N ARG A 99 -18.72 -10.55 -7.30
CA ARG A 99 -19.33 -9.57 -6.41
C ARG A 99 -18.33 -9.01 -5.39
N ARG A 100 -17.46 -9.86 -4.82
CA ARG A 100 -16.43 -9.41 -3.87
C ARG A 100 -15.34 -8.59 -4.53
N ILE A 101 -14.86 -8.97 -5.72
CA ILE A 101 -13.89 -8.17 -6.48
C ILE A 101 -14.46 -6.76 -6.72
N GLY A 102 -15.74 -6.66 -7.13
CA GLY A 102 -16.40 -5.36 -7.27
C GLY A 102 -16.48 -4.58 -5.97
N PHE A 103 -16.77 -5.23 -4.85
CA PHE A 103 -16.85 -4.60 -3.55
C PHE A 103 -15.49 -4.06 -3.06
N GLU A 104 -14.38 -4.76 -3.33
CA GLU A 104 -13.03 -4.32 -2.97
C GLU A 104 -12.45 -3.30 -3.95
N ALA A 105 -12.90 -3.32 -5.21
CA ALA A 105 -12.47 -2.35 -6.21
C ALA A 105 -13.00 -0.93 -5.93
N VAL A 106 -14.21 -0.80 -5.37
CA VAL A 106 -14.82 0.51 -5.08
C VAL A 106 -13.99 1.32 -4.07
N PRO A 107 -13.62 0.80 -2.88
CA PRO A 107 -12.77 1.54 -1.94
C PRO A 107 -11.41 1.91 -2.54
N LEU A 108 -10.82 1.00 -3.36
CA LEU A 108 -9.56 1.29 -4.05
C LEU A 108 -9.70 2.48 -5.00
N VAL A 109 -10.70 2.45 -5.88
CA VAL A 109 -10.94 3.53 -6.85
C VAL A 109 -11.20 4.86 -6.14
N VAL A 110 -12.02 4.85 -5.09
CA VAL A 110 -12.28 6.05 -4.27
C VAL A 110 -11.00 6.57 -3.62
N ALA A 111 -10.16 5.69 -3.07
CA ALA A 111 -8.88 6.07 -2.50
C ALA A 111 -7.94 6.67 -3.56
N LEU A 112 -7.82 6.06 -4.74
CA LEU A 112 -6.96 6.55 -5.82
C LEU A 112 -7.41 7.94 -6.33
N ILE A 113 -8.72 8.13 -6.54
CA ILE A 113 -9.27 9.43 -6.93
C ILE A 113 -9.04 10.46 -5.82
N GLY A 114 -9.26 10.07 -4.56
CA GLY A 114 -9.06 10.95 -3.41
C GLY A 114 -7.59 11.38 -3.25
N LEU A 115 -6.64 10.46 -3.42
CA LEU A 115 -5.20 10.77 -3.39
C LEU A 115 -4.82 11.77 -4.49
N GLN A 116 -5.29 11.55 -5.70
CA GLN A 116 -5.02 12.45 -6.82
C GLN A 116 -5.65 13.83 -6.58
N ALA A 117 -6.93 13.89 -6.21
CA ALA A 117 -7.65 15.13 -6.00
C ALA A 117 -7.05 15.97 -4.85
N THR A 118 -6.75 15.35 -3.71
CA THR A 118 -6.17 16.06 -2.55
C THR A 118 -4.77 16.57 -2.84
N MET A 119 -3.93 15.82 -3.59
CA MET A 119 -2.61 16.30 -3.97
C MET A 119 -2.68 17.48 -4.94
N LEU A 120 -3.63 17.48 -5.90
CA LEU A 120 -3.80 18.61 -6.83
C LEU A 120 -4.27 19.89 -6.14
N VAL A 121 -5.05 19.79 -5.05
CA VAL A 121 -5.51 20.94 -4.25
C VAL A 121 -4.44 21.40 -3.26
N THR A 122 -3.50 20.53 -2.89
CA THR A 122 -2.40 20.86 -1.96
C THR A 122 -1.50 21.96 -2.55
N PRO A 123 -1.12 23.00 -1.78
CA PRO A 123 -0.20 24.04 -2.22
C PRO A 123 1.15 23.46 -2.68
N LEU A 124 1.73 24.03 -3.75
CA LEU A 124 2.96 23.54 -4.39
C LEU A 124 4.14 23.40 -3.41
N ASN A 125 4.26 24.33 -2.49
CA ASN A 125 5.33 24.36 -1.47
C ASN A 125 5.23 23.23 -0.43
N LEU A 126 4.06 22.57 -0.30
CA LEU A 126 3.84 21.46 0.64
C LEU A 126 3.91 20.08 -0.02
N ARG A 127 3.74 19.98 -1.33
CA ARG A 127 3.65 18.68 -2.05
C ARG A 127 4.89 17.80 -1.89
N THR A 128 6.06 18.40 -1.74
CA THR A 128 7.35 17.68 -1.56
C THR A 128 7.79 17.60 -0.10
N LYS A 129 7.08 18.26 0.82
CA LYS A 129 7.44 18.29 2.24
C LYS A 129 7.03 17.00 2.96
N ASP A 130 7.79 16.65 3.98
CA ASP A 130 7.44 15.55 4.87
C ASP A 130 6.23 15.88 5.74
N LEU A 131 5.55 14.84 6.22
CA LEU A 131 4.44 14.98 7.13
C LEU A 131 4.98 15.44 8.50
N THR A 132 4.69 16.70 8.85
CA THR A 132 5.00 17.30 10.15
C THR A 132 3.72 17.92 10.72
N GLU A 133 3.70 18.24 12.02
CA GLU A 133 2.55 18.88 12.65
C GLU A 133 2.14 20.16 11.91
N TRP A 134 3.10 21.00 11.53
CA TRP A 134 2.87 22.24 10.79
C TRP A 134 2.30 22.01 9.38
N ASN A 135 2.79 20.99 8.68
CA ASN A 135 2.32 20.69 7.34
C ASN A 135 0.95 19.99 7.37
N ALA A 136 0.66 19.20 8.42
CA ALA A 136 -0.63 18.54 8.63
C ALA A 136 -1.78 19.52 8.86
N GLN A 137 -1.48 20.77 9.25
CA GLN A 137 -2.47 21.85 9.39
C GLN A 137 -3.13 22.22 8.05
N ASN A 138 -2.47 22.01 6.93
CA ASN A 138 -3.12 22.18 5.63
C ASN A 138 -4.11 21.03 5.39
N ILE A 139 -5.40 21.35 5.30
CA ILE A 139 -6.49 20.37 5.20
C ILE A 139 -6.29 19.43 4.00
N ALA A 140 -5.92 19.93 2.83
CA ALA A 140 -5.75 19.11 1.63
C ALA A 140 -4.56 18.15 1.80
N PHE A 141 -3.44 18.62 2.34
CA PHE A 141 -2.27 17.82 2.64
C PHE A 141 -2.56 16.76 3.71
N GLY A 142 -3.24 17.12 4.79
CA GLY A 142 -3.67 16.19 5.83
C GLY A 142 -4.62 15.12 5.31
N LEU A 143 -5.62 15.51 4.49
CA LEU A 143 -6.56 14.59 3.86
C LEU A 143 -5.87 13.57 2.93
N PHE A 144 -4.83 13.98 2.20
CA PHE A 144 -4.03 13.05 1.40
C PHE A 144 -3.50 11.88 2.24
N PHE A 145 -2.84 12.18 3.36
CA PHE A 145 -2.31 11.14 4.25
C PHE A 145 -3.40 10.37 4.98
N LEU A 146 -4.51 11.02 5.33
CA LEU A 146 -5.66 10.34 5.93
C LEU A 146 -6.24 9.29 4.97
N ILE A 147 -6.52 9.64 3.72
CA ILE A 147 -7.06 8.72 2.72
C ILE A 147 -6.11 7.53 2.51
N ALA A 148 -4.79 7.81 2.35
CA ALA A 148 -3.78 6.78 2.22
C ALA A 148 -3.78 5.82 3.41
N SER A 149 -3.70 6.36 4.64
CA SER A 149 -3.59 5.57 5.86
C SER A 149 -4.87 4.81 6.18
N PHE A 150 -6.06 5.38 5.92
CA PHE A 150 -7.33 4.68 6.09
C PHE A 150 -7.45 3.48 5.15
N TYR A 151 -7.12 3.68 3.87
CA TYR A 151 -7.18 2.58 2.91
C TYR A 151 -6.17 1.47 3.22
N LEU A 152 -4.91 1.83 3.51
CA LEU A 152 -3.87 0.87 3.87
C LEU A 152 -4.22 0.13 5.16
N GLY A 153 -4.69 0.83 6.20
CA GLY A 153 -5.14 0.25 7.46
C GLY A 153 -6.30 -0.74 7.26
N TYR A 154 -7.31 -0.34 6.48
CA TYR A 154 -8.40 -1.22 6.09
C TYR A 154 -7.89 -2.49 5.40
N GLY A 155 -7.01 -2.33 4.42
CA GLY A 155 -6.46 -3.44 3.66
C GLY A 155 -5.63 -4.40 4.51
N PHE A 156 -4.76 -3.89 5.38
CA PHE A 156 -3.97 -4.73 6.30
C PHE A 156 -4.86 -5.50 7.26
N ILE A 157 -5.88 -4.87 7.84
CA ILE A 157 -6.84 -5.54 8.72
C ILE A 157 -7.63 -6.61 7.96
N SER A 158 -8.06 -6.34 6.72
CA SER A 158 -8.74 -7.30 5.86
C SER A 158 -7.86 -8.52 5.57
N CYS A 159 -6.58 -8.31 5.24
CA CYS A 159 -5.61 -9.39 5.05
C CYS A 159 -5.42 -10.23 6.32
N ILE A 160 -5.24 -9.60 7.48
CA ILE A 160 -5.07 -10.30 8.76
C ILE A 160 -6.29 -11.16 9.08
N ARG A 161 -7.50 -10.64 8.88
CA ARG A 161 -8.74 -11.41 9.10
C ARG A 161 -8.80 -12.64 8.21
N SER A 162 -8.40 -12.50 6.94
CA SER A 162 -8.35 -13.61 6.00
C SER A 162 -7.28 -14.64 6.36
N ILE A 163 -6.06 -14.19 6.70
CA ILE A 163 -4.97 -15.07 7.15
C ILE A 163 -5.37 -15.86 8.39
N ARG A 164 -6.09 -15.26 9.34
CA ARG A 164 -6.57 -15.96 10.53
C ARG A 164 -7.47 -17.15 10.22
N GLN A 165 -8.26 -17.09 9.15
CA GLN A 165 -9.08 -18.23 8.72
C GLN A 165 -8.20 -19.38 8.20
N PHE A 166 -7.15 -19.08 7.44
CA PHE A 166 -6.20 -20.08 6.95
C PHE A 166 -5.32 -20.66 8.07
N LEU A 167 -4.94 -19.86 9.06
CA LEU A 167 -4.14 -20.32 10.20
C LEU A 167 -4.81 -21.43 11.00
N ARG A 168 -6.15 -21.50 11.00
CA ARG A 168 -6.89 -22.56 11.72
C ARG A 168 -6.75 -23.93 11.08
N THR A 169 -6.46 -23.98 9.77
CA THR A 169 -6.34 -25.22 8.98
C THR A 169 -4.93 -25.49 8.51
N ALA A 170 -4.01 -24.54 8.73
CA ALA A 170 -2.62 -24.67 8.31
C ALA A 170 -1.77 -25.38 9.38
N ASP A 171 -0.88 -26.26 8.91
CA ASP A 171 0.06 -27.01 9.73
C ASP A 171 1.51 -26.76 9.32
N GLY A 172 2.44 -27.02 10.26
CA GLY A 172 3.88 -27.00 10.01
C GLY A 172 4.42 -25.65 9.53
N TYR A 173 5.26 -25.66 8.51
CA TYR A 173 5.93 -24.44 7.98
C TYR A 173 4.98 -23.40 7.43
N LEU A 174 3.84 -23.80 6.85
CA LEU A 174 2.85 -22.88 6.33
C LEU A 174 2.25 -22.01 7.45
N LYS A 175 1.97 -22.61 8.61
CA LYS A 175 1.46 -21.89 9.78
C LYS A 175 2.45 -20.83 10.26
N VAL A 176 3.74 -21.15 10.32
CA VAL A 176 4.79 -20.21 10.72
C VAL A 176 4.88 -19.05 9.72
N SER A 177 4.93 -19.34 8.43
CA SER A 177 5.00 -18.31 7.37
C SER A 177 3.79 -17.38 7.40
N LEU A 178 2.58 -17.91 7.54
CA LEU A 178 1.35 -17.11 7.63
C LEU A 178 1.31 -16.29 8.93
N SER A 179 1.83 -16.81 10.04
CA SER A 179 1.91 -16.08 11.31
C SER A 179 2.88 -14.90 11.22
N LEU A 180 4.05 -15.09 10.59
CA LEU A 180 5.02 -14.02 10.34
C LEU A 180 4.44 -12.94 9.43
N LEU A 181 3.74 -13.35 8.36
CA LEU A 181 3.06 -12.41 7.47
C LEU A 181 1.98 -11.61 8.22
N ALA A 182 1.16 -12.29 9.03
CA ALA A 182 0.13 -11.63 9.84
C ALA A 182 0.73 -10.63 10.85
N ALA A 183 1.86 -10.99 11.48
CA ALA A 183 2.57 -10.10 12.40
C ALA A 183 3.13 -8.86 11.68
N GLY A 184 3.73 -9.03 10.49
CA GLY A 184 4.20 -7.91 9.66
C GLY A 184 3.06 -6.97 9.25
N LEU A 185 1.93 -7.53 8.80
CA LEU A 185 0.74 -6.75 8.45
C LEU A 185 0.14 -6.04 9.67
N ALA A 186 0.20 -6.65 10.87
CA ALA A 186 -0.27 -6.01 12.10
C ALA A 186 0.59 -4.79 12.46
N LEU A 187 1.90 -4.87 12.33
CA LEU A 187 2.80 -3.73 12.54
C LEU A 187 2.51 -2.59 11.55
N LEU A 188 2.26 -2.92 10.27
CA LEU A 188 1.89 -1.93 9.26
C LEU A 188 0.51 -1.32 9.55
N ALA A 189 -0.46 -2.10 10.04
CA ALA A 189 -1.76 -1.59 10.47
C ALA A 189 -1.63 -0.61 11.65
N ILE A 190 -0.80 -0.94 12.64
CA ILE A 190 -0.51 -0.06 13.79
C ILE A 190 0.13 1.24 13.27
N SER A 191 1.12 1.15 12.38
CA SER A 191 1.76 2.32 11.78
C SER A 191 0.74 3.22 11.07
N SER A 192 -0.19 2.63 10.29
CA SER A 192 -1.27 3.38 9.62
C SER A 192 -2.19 4.08 10.62
N ILE A 193 -2.57 3.41 11.71
CA ILE A 193 -3.40 3.99 12.78
C ILE A 193 -2.65 5.16 13.46
N THR A 194 -1.38 4.97 13.78
CA THR A 194 -0.54 6.04 14.37
C THR A 194 -0.47 7.25 13.45
N GLN A 195 -0.32 7.04 12.16
CA GLN A 195 -0.30 8.12 11.17
C GLN A 195 -1.66 8.85 11.09
N ILE A 196 -2.78 8.13 11.16
CA ILE A 196 -4.13 8.73 11.23
C ILE A 196 -4.25 9.61 12.46
N LEU A 197 -3.86 9.11 13.64
CA LEU A 197 -3.91 9.87 14.88
C LEU A 197 -3.05 11.12 14.79
N PHE A 198 -1.82 11.01 14.28
CA PHE A 198 -0.91 12.13 14.12
C PHE A 198 -1.52 13.24 13.23
N VAL A 199 -2.12 12.87 12.09
CA VAL A 199 -2.75 13.84 11.18
C VAL A 199 -3.97 14.48 11.84
N VAL A 200 -4.83 13.69 12.50
CA VAL A 200 -6.03 14.21 13.18
C VAL A 200 -5.65 15.19 14.29
N PHE A 201 -4.67 14.87 15.13
CA PHE A 201 -4.19 15.78 16.17
C PHE A 201 -3.55 17.04 15.59
N GLY A 202 -2.76 16.93 14.51
CA GLY A 202 -2.19 18.08 13.82
C GLY A 202 -3.25 19.01 13.23
N MET A 203 -4.34 18.48 12.69
CA MET A 203 -5.46 19.27 12.15
C MET A 203 -6.30 19.92 13.26
N THR A 204 -6.45 19.30 14.44
CA THR A 204 -7.26 19.83 15.54
C THR A 204 -6.53 20.92 16.34
N SER A 205 -5.21 20.97 16.31
CA SER A 205 -4.42 22.05 16.95
C SER A 205 -4.66 23.43 16.34
N LEU A 206 -5.31 23.52 15.16
CA LEU A 206 -5.75 24.78 14.54
C LEU A 206 -7.05 25.34 15.12
N ALA A 207 -7.81 24.55 15.86
CA ALA A 207 -9.14 24.95 16.36
C ALA A 207 -9.07 25.61 17.75
N GLN A 208 -7.88 25.73 18.31
CA GLN A 208 -7.61 26.42 19.60
C GLN A 208 -6.86 27.72 19.38
#